data_e8f7273c35d246eab5a2347fafa847f1
#
_entry.id   e8f7273c35d246eab5a2347fafa847f1
#
_cell.length_a   1.000
_cell.length_b   1.000
_cell.length_c   1.000
_cell.angle_alpha   90.00
_cell.angle_beta   90.00
_cell.angle_gamma   90.00
#
_symmetry.space_group_name_H-M   'P 1'
#
loop_
_entity.id
_entity.type
_entity.pdbx_description
1 polymer ?
#
loop_
_entity_poly.entity_id
_entity_poly.type
_entity_poly.pdbx_seq_one_letter_code
_entity_poly.pdbx_strand_id
1 'polypeptide(L)'
;ICLNGQFEYSFVKIGDEFHIMATELVKSVMDACHIENYEIVGEPVPGTEFELMRYNHVYLPKEGWVILGDHVTLESGSGCVHTAGGHGVDDFNVCQKYPQVPITVPVDDGGYLTELAGKYAGQRVWAANKTILADLTESGAVMGQVHIKHQYPHCWRCHHPIIFRATEQWFCSIAKFREDVYKAIDTVTWMPDWGHDRMKGMVRDRNDWCISRQRTWGVPIPAFYCKKCGTYHITDATIKAVSDLFRKEGSDAWYKYEAEQIIPAGEVCEKCGASEWTKDTDIMDVWFDSGSTHAAVLEERPELRFPADMYMEGGDQFRGWFQSSLLTSVASKGCAPYKSVLCHGWVVDEQGKQMHKSAGNGVEPSEIIKDYGADIIRLWVASSDYTVDVRAGKNIFKQLSEAYRKIRNTARFILGNLDGFDPNTDCVADDQLQEIDRWALAALDDLMVNTSAGYAVYDFNKVYHAVYNFCVVAMSNFYLDVTKDRLYCTNGAGRKAAQTTMYKILVALDKIIAPILCFTSQEIWDFMPKTEGMNKYVVFEEMPKAGQYAADEAFKAKWAQLIAVRDEVKKALEQA
;
A
#
# COMPACT_ATOMS: atom_id res chain seq x y z
N ILE A 1 -35.83 -7.96 -19.89
CA ILE A 1 -36.59 -7.26 -18.82
C ILE A 1 -36.41 -8.02 -17.52
N CYS A 2 -36.15 -7.31 -16.41
CA CYS A 2 -36.04 -7.91 -15.09
C CYS A 2 -37.22 -7.53 -14.21
N LEU A 3 -37.79 -8.52 -13.53
CA LEU A 3 -38.82 -8.37 -12.49
C LEU A 3 -38.27 -8.84 -11.14
N ASN A 4 -38.95 -8.49 -10.05
CA ASN A 4 -38.63 -9.06 -8.75
C ASN A 4 -39.61 -10.21 -8.43
N GLY A 5 -39.10 -11.41 -8.17
CA GLY A 5 -39.91 -12.59 -7.90
C GLY A 5 -40.73 -12.52 -6.61
N GLN A 6 -40.38 -11.59 -5.71
CA GLN A 6 -41.09 -11.40 -4.44
C GLN A 6 -42.24 -10.40 -4.52
N PHE A 7 -42.37 -9.66 -5.65
CA PHE A 7 -43.41 -8.66 -5.84
C PHE A 7 -44.60 -9.24 -6.60
N GLU A 8 -45.76 -8.64 -6.39
CA GLU A 8 -46.97 -8.89 -7.16
C GLU A 8 -47.09 -7.90 -8.31
N TYR A 9 -47.55 -8.38 -9.46
CA TYR A 9 -47.73 -7.62 -10.68
C TYR A 9 -49.20 -7.66 -11.12
N SER A 10 -49.71 -6.52 -11.54
CA SER A 10 -51.07 -6.36 -12.02
C SER A 10 -51.11 -6.16 -13.53
N PHE A 11 -52.16 -6.67 -14.14
CA PHE A 11 -52.56 -6.34 -15.49
C PHE A 11 -53.40 -5.06 -15.47
N VAL A 12 -52.87 -3.99 -16.04
CA VAL A 12 -53.53 -2.68 -16.09
C VAL A 12 -54.00 -2.42 -17.52
N LYS A 13 -55.33 -2.35 -17.68
CA LYS A 13 -55.94 -2.02 -18.96
C LYS A 13 -56.02 -0.52 -19.15
N ILE A 14 -55.49 -0.04 -20.31
CA ILE A 14 -55.52 1.36 -20.72
C ILE A 14 -56.04 1.35 -22.18
N GLY A 15 -57.26 1.83 -22.39
CA GLY A 15 -57.88 1.69 -23.70
C GLY A 15 -58.09 0.24 -24.05
N ASP A 16 -57.51 -0.19 -25.18
CA ASP A 16 -57.58 -1.58 -25.65
C ASP A 16 -56.33 -2.41 -25.33
N GLU A 17 -55.32 -1.80 -24.66
CA GLU A 17 -54.04 -2.44 -24.34
C GLU A 17 -53.96 -2.86 -22.85
N PHE A 18 -53.18 -3.92 -22.61
CA PHE A 18 -52.85 -4.39 -21.27
C PHE A 18 -51.39 -4.17 -20.95
N HIS A 19 -51.12 -3.56 -19.81
CA HIS A 19 -49.79 -3.27 -19.32
C HIS A 19 -49.51 -4.06 -18.03
N ILE A 20 -48.30 -4.59 -17.88
CA ILE A 20 -47.86 -5.31 -16.68
C ILE A 20 -46.94 -4.38 -15.88
N MET A 21 -47.25 -4.19 -14.61
CA MET A 21 -46.43 -3.40 -13.69
C MET A 21 -46.63 -3.87 -12.23
N ALA A 22 -45.67 -3.59 -11.37
CA ALA A 22 -45.79 -3.95 -9.97
C ALA A 22 -47.04 -3.29 -9.34
N THR A 23 -47.85 -4.08 -8.65
CA THR A 23 -49.17 -3.69 -8.09
C THR A 23 -49.08 -2.41 -7.26
N GLU A 24 -48.05 -2.31 -6.41
CA GLU A 24 -47.84 -1.13 -5.54
C GLU A 24 -47.48 0.13 -6.33
N LEU A 25 -46.95 0.01 -7.53
CA LEU A 25 -46.51 1.12 -8.36
C LEU A 25 -47.56 1.59 -9.38
N VAL A 26 -48.67 0.86 -9.57
CA VAL A 26 -49.70 1.18 -10.58
C VAL A 26 -50.14 2.63 -10.47
N LYS A 27 -50.56 3.07 -9.28
CA LYS A 27 -51.04 4.45 -9.10
C LYS A 27 -49.98 5.48 -9.41
N SER A 28 -48.75 5.31 -8.90
CA SER A 28 -47.66 6.26 -9.11
C SER A 28 -47.26 6.37 -10.58
N VAL A 29 -47.30 5.26 -11.33
CA VAL A 29 -47.01 5.23 -12.79
C VAL A 29 -48.13 5.95 -13.54
N MET A 30 -49.41 5.68 -13.24
CA MET A 30 -50.52 6.33 -13.89
C MET A 30 -50.52 7.85 -13.64
N ASP A 31 -50.27 8.28 -12.40
CA ASP A 31 -50.14 9.70 -12.03
C ASP A 31 -48.97 10.37 -12.81
N ALA A 32 -47.81 9.71 -12.89
CA ALA A 32 -46.65 10.21 -13.60
C ALA A 32 -46.83 10.27 -15.12
N CYS A 33 -47.63 9.39 -15.68
CA CYS A 33 -47.98 9.36 -17.10
C CYS A 33 -49.23 10.22 -17.44
N HIS A 34 -49.85 10.86 -16.47
CA HIS A 34 -51.10 11.66 -16.64
C HIS A 34 -52.26 10.84 -17.21
N ILE A 35 -52.39 9.55 -16.82
CA ILE A 35 -53.42 8.63 -17.26
C ILE A 35 -54.48 8.51 -16.15
N GLU A 36 -55.65 9.06 -16.39
CA GLU A 36 -56.78 9.04 -15.41
C GLU A 36 -57.69 7.82 -15.59
N ASN A 37 -57.82 7.33 -16.81
CA ASN A 37 -58.73 6.22 -17.13
C ASN A 37 -57.94 4.91 -17.34
N TYR A 38 -57.94 4.08 -16.32
CA TYR A 38 -57.36 2.73 -16.35
C TYR A 38 -58.15 1.78 -15.44
N GLU A 39 -58.02 0.50 -15.68
CA GLU A 39 -58.65 -0.56 -14.91
C GLU A 39 -57.63 -1.65 -14.55
N ILE A 40 -57.57 -2.09 -13.29
CA ILE A 40 -56.80 -3.26 -12.89
C ILE A 40 -57.67 -4.51 -13.17
N VAL A 41 -57.17 -5.43 -14.00
CA VAL A 41 -57.94 -6.58 -14.47
C VAL A 41 -57.36 -7.85 -13.83
N GLY A 42 -58.26 -8.60 -13.15
CA GLY A 42 -57.88 -9.84 -12.49
C GLY A 42 -57.20 -9.64 -11.14
N GLU A 43 -56.74 -10.74 -10.57
CA GLU A 43 -55.95 -10.72 -9.33
C GLU A 43 -54.48 -10.50 -9.63
N PRO A 44 -53.73 -9.88 -8.69
CA PRO A 44 -52.26 -9.73 -8.85
C PRO A 44 -51.58 -11.09 -9.00
N VAL A 45 -50.51 -11.12 -9.80
CA VAL A 45 -49.75 -12.34 -10.13
C VAL A 45 -48.32 -12.19 -9.60
N PRO A 46 -47.79 -13.19 -8.87
CA PRO A 46 -46.38 -13.14 -8.42
C PRO A 46 -45.43 -13.01 -9.58
N GLY A 47 -44.35 -12.21 -9.40
CA GLY A 47 -43.32 -12.00 -10.43
C GLY A 47 -42.69 -13.30 -10.95
N THR A 48 -42.69 -14.36 -10.15
CA THR A 48 -42.20 -15.70 -10.52
C THR A 48 -42.97 -16.33 -11.69
N GLU A 49 -44.24 -16.01 -11.86
CA GLU A 49 -45.06 -16.55 -12.96
C GLU A 49 -44.67 -16.00 -14.33
N PHE A 50 -43.93 -14.89 -14.38
CA PHE A 50 -43.43 -14.28 -15.61
C PHE A 50 -42.04 -14.77 -15.98
N GLU A 51 -41.39 -15.57 -15.13
CA GLU A 51 -40.02 -16.03 -15.39
C GLU A 51 -39.92 -16.79 -16.72
N LEU A 52 -38.92 -16.43 -17.52
CA LEU A 52 -38.64 -16.99 -18.85
C LEU A 52 -39.73 -16.75 -19.92
N MET A 53 -40.69 -15.88 -19.68
CA MET A 53 -41.58 -15.40 -20.73
C MET A 53 -40.77 -14.66 -21.78
N ARG A 54 -41.19 -14.78 -23.04
CA ARG A 54 -40.60 -14.08 -24.17
C ARG A 54 -41.40 -12.84 -24.53
N TYR A 55 -40.67 -11.82 -24.98
CA TYR A 55 -41.28 -10.60 -25.53
C TYR A 55 -40.51 -10.17 -26.79
N ASN A 56 -41.18 -9.48 -27.70
CA ASN A 56 -40.55 -8.87 -28.86
C ASN A 56 -39.83 -7.59 -28.47
N HIS A 57 -38.58 -7.41 -28.89
CA HIS A 57 -37.85 -6.17 -28.65
C HIS A 57 -38.51 -5.01 -29.42
N VAL A 58 -38.55 -3.81 -28.81
CA VAL A 58 -39.33 -2.67 -29.31
C VAL A 58 -38.87 -2.13 -30.67
N TYR A 59 -37.63 -2.30 -31.06
CA TYR A 59 -37.09 -1.83 -32.36
C TYR A 59 -36.10 -2.76 -33.03
N LEU A 60 -35.67 -3.83 -32.40
CA LEU A 60 -34.78 -4.82 -33.00
C LEU A 60 -35.59 -6.09 -33.34
N PRO A 61 -35.29 -6.76 -34.47
CA PRO A 61 -35.96 -8.00 -34.87
C PRO A 61 -35.44 -9.18 -34.02
N LYS A 62 -35.63 -9.12 -32.73
CA LYS A 62 -35.23 -10.17 -31.79
C LYS A 62 -36.23 -10.30 -30.64
N GLU A 63 -36.28 -11.46 -30.03
CA GLU A 63 -36.98 -11.69 -28.78
C GLU A 63 -36.08 -11.43 -27.59
N GLY A 64 -36.68 -10.98 -26.49
CA GLY A 64 -36.06 -10.87 -25.16
C GLY A 64 -36.70 -11.85 -24.17
N TRP A 65 -36.10 -11.95 -23.01
CA TRP A 65 -36.54 -12.81 -21.92
C TRP A 65 -36.91 -11.97 -20.70
N VAL A 66 -37.96 -12.40 -20.00
CA VAL A 66 -38.22 -11.91 -18.63
C VAL A 66 -37.40 -12.75 -17.67
N ILE A 67 -36.60 -12.09 -16.82
CA ILE A 67 -35.75 -12.71 -15.81
C ILE A 67 -36.03 -12.11 -14.44
N LEU A 68 -35.60 -12.77 -13.38
CA LEU A 68 -35.85 -12.33 -12.01
C LEU A 68 -34.55 -11.83 -11.34
N GLY A 69 -34.66 -10.69 -10.62
CA GLY A 69 -33.52 -10.11 -9.90
C GLY A 69 -33.95 -9.26 -8.72
N ASP A 70 -33.22 -9.40 -7.61
CA ASP A 70 -33.50 -8.73 -6.34
C ASP A 70 -33.18 -7.21 -6.35
N HIS A 71 -32.48 -6.73 -7.40
CA HIS A 71 -32.16 -5.31 -7.57
C HIS A 71 -33.33 -4.47 -8.09
N VAL A 72 -34.42 -5.10 -8.52
CA VAL A 72 -35.65 -4.41 -8.87
C VAL A 72 -36.38 -4.01 -7.58
N THR A 73 -36.65 -2.71 -7.42
CA THR A 73 -37.26 -2.12 -6.20
C THR A 73 -38.61 -1.50 -6.51
N LEU A 74 -39.37 -1.15 -5.44
CA LEU A 74 -40.65 -0.44 -5.49
C LEU A 74 -40.48 1.09 -5.25
N GLU A 75 -39.25 1.61 -5.30
CA GLU A 75 -38.99 3.03 -5.02
C GLU A 75 -39.36 3.94 -6.18
N SER A 76 -39.26 3.44 -7.42
CA SER A 76 -39.55 4.22 -8.63
C SER A 76 -39.78 3.32 -9.85
N GLY A 77 -40.34 3.90 -10.91
CA GLY A 77 -40.59 3.20 -12.17
C GLY A 77 -41.83 2.29 -12.11
N SER A 78 -41.85 1.26 -12.92
CA SER A 78 -42.97 0.32 -13.07
C SER A 78 -42.77 -1.03 -12.40
N GLY A 79 -41.60 -1.28 -11.75
CA GLY A 79 -41.23 -2.62 -11.27
C GLY A 79 -40.79 -3.56 -12.41
N CYS A 80 -40.76 -3.08 -13.67
CA CYS A 80 -40.25 -3.79 -14.82
C CYS A 80 -39.02 -3.04 -15.34
N VAL A 81 -37.82 -3.61 -15.15
CA VAL A 81 -36.57 -2.92 -15.43
C VAL A 81 -35.96 -3.43 -16.75
N HIS A 82 -35.65 -2.51 -17.66
CA HIS A 82 -34.83 -2.86 -18.82
C HIS A 82 -33.46 -3.34 -18.33
N THR A 83 -33.00 -4.47 -18.87
CA THR A 83 -31.78 -5.15 -18.42
C THR A 83 -30.84 -5.37 -19.59
N ALA A 84 -29.65 -4.79 -19.49
CA ALA A 84 -28.60 -4.89 -20.49
C ALA A 84 -27.33 -5.49 -19.86
N GLY A 85 -27.19 -6.81 -19.89
CA GLY A 85 -26.10 -7.54 -19.23
C GLY A 85 -24.68 -7.09 -19.64
N GLY A 86 -24.53 -6.42 -20.78
CA GLY A 86 -23.26 -5.83 -21.20
C GLY A 86 -22.97 -4.42 -20.69
N HIS A 87 -23.93 -3.75 -19.99
CA HIS A 87 -23.84 -2.32 -19.67
C HIS A 87 -24.27 -1.93 -18.26
N GLY A 88 -24.35 -2.87 -17.34
CA GLY A 88 -24.64 -2.65 -15.94
C GLY A 88 -24.10 -3.77 -15.07
N VAL A 89 -23.65 -3.48 -13.86
CA VAL A 89 -23.11 -4.50 -12.94
C VAL A 89 -24.20 -5.44 -12.47
N ASP A 90 -25.34 -4.88 -12.02
CA ASP A 90 -26.48 -5.68 -11.57
C ASP A 90 -27.10 -6.45 -12.72
N ASP A 91 -27.20 -5.83 -13.89
CA ASP A 91 -27.66 -6.47 -15.13
C ASP A 91 -26.76 -7.65 -15.52
N PHE A 92 -25.45 -7.47 -15.46
CA PHE A 92 -24.49 -8.54 -15.75
C PHE A 92 -24.67 -9.71 -14.77
N ASN A 93 -24.69 -9.42 -13.46
CA ASN A 93 -24.79 -10.44 -12.42
C ASN A 93 -26.10 -11.24 -12.54
N VAL A 94 -27.22 -10.58 -12.82
CA VAL A 94 -28.50 -11.29 -12.99
C VAL A 94 -28.52 -12.10 -14.29
N CYS A 95 -28.02 -11.56 -15.40
CA CYS A 95 -27.94 -12.29 -16.67
C CYS A 95 -27.09 -13.55 -16.58
N GLN A 96 -26.03 -13.56 -15.76
CA GLN A 96 -25.21 -14.77 -15.56
C GLN A 96 -25.97 -15.95 -14.94
N LYS A 97 -27.07 -15.70 -14.23
CA LYS A 97 -27.93 -16.76 -13.69
C LYS A 97 -28.77 -17.45 -14.79
N TYR A 98 -28.86 -16.87 -15.98
CA TYR A 98 -29.70 -17.31 -17.09
C TYR A 98 -28.85 -17.57 -18.35
N PRO A 99 -28.31 -18.79 -18.54
CA PRO A 99 -27.42 -19.11 -19.67
C PRO A 99 -28.02 -18.88 -21.07
N GLN A 100 -29.36 -18.87 -21.18
CA GLN A 100 -30.09 -18.59 -22.44
C GLN A 100 -30.15 -17.11 -22.80
N VAL A 101 -29.79 -16.20 -21.84
CA VAL A 101 -29.76 -14.75 -22.08
C VAL A 101 -28.34 -14.34 -22.45
N PRO A 102 -28.07 -14.01 -23.72
CA PRO A 102 -26.72 -13.64 -24.14
C PRO A 102 -26.31 -12.28 -23.56
N ILE A 103 -25.07 -12.17 -23.11
CA ILE A 103 -24.45 -10.89 -22.80
C ILE A 103 -24.14 -10.17 -24.10
N THR A 104 -24.93 -9.17 -24.46
CA THR A 104 -24.77 -8.40 -25.71
C THR A 104 -24.13 -7.06 -25.41
N VAL A 105 -23.08 -6.70 -26.19
CA VAL A 105 -22.34 -5.44 -26.06
C VAL A 105 -22.44 -4.69 -27.40
N PRO A 106 -23.50 -3.87 -27.62
CA PRO A 106 -23.68 -3.10 -28.86
C PRO A 106 -22.87 -1.80 -28.91
N VAL A 107 -21.84 -1.64 -28.09
CA VAL A 107 -20.99 -0.44 -28.03
C VAL A 107 -19.54 -0.83 -28.22
N ASP A 108 -18.84 -0.18 -29.15
CA ASP A 108 -17.42 -0.41 -29.42
C ASP A 108 -16.50 0.32 -28.42
N ASP A 109 -15.18 0.19 -28.60
CA ASP A 109 -14.15 0.82 -27.75
C ASP A 109 -14.15 2.35 -27.84
N GLY A 110 -14.65 2.93 -28.93
CA GLY A 110 -14.80 4.37 -29.15
C GLY A 110 -16.06 4.97 -28.53
N GLY A 111 -16.96 4.13 -28.00
CA GLY A 111 -18.26 4.56 -27.47
C GLY A 111 -19.30 4.79 -28.56
N TYR A 112 -19.17 4.13 -29.72
CA TYR A 112 -20.12 4.16 -30.81
C TYR A 112 -20.96 2.88 -30.83
N LEU A 113 -22.22 3.01 -31.20
CA LEU A 113 -23.11 1.87 -31.37
C LEU A 113 -22.67 1.05 -32.58
N THR A 114 -22.56 -0.28 -32.42
CA THR A 114 -22.21 -1.23 -33.46
C THR A 114 -23.46 -1.66 -34.26
N GLU A 115 -23.27 -2.49 -35.28
CA GLU A 115 -24.35 -3.10 -36.08
C GLU A 115 -25.39 -3.86 -35.23
N LEU A 116 -25.00 -4.28 -34.02
CA LEU A 116 -25.90 -4.91 -33.04
C LEU A 116 -27.02 -3.96 -32.55
N ALA A 117 -26.84 -2.66 -32.70
CA ALA A 117 -27.85 -1.64 -32.38
C ALA A 117 -28.82 -1.34 -33.54
N GLY A 118 -28.71 -2.05 -34.67
CA GLY A 118 -29.56 -1.88 -35.83
C GLY A 118 -29.46 -0.47 -36.46
N LYS A 119 -30.58 0.21 -36.65
CA LYS A 119 -30.64 1.53 -37.28
C LYS A 119 -29.86 2.64 -36.55
N TYR A 120 -29.42 2.40 -35.33
CA TYR A 120 -28.63 3.36 -34.53
C TYR A 120 -27.12 3.12 -34.65
N ALA A 121 -26.67 2.13 -35.41
CA ALA A 121 -25.26 1.86 -35.66
C ALA A 121 -24.48 3.11 -36.09
N GLY A 122 -23.26 3.28 -35.63
CA GLY A 122 -22.41 4.43 -35.92
C GLY A 122 -22.71 5.71 -35.12
N GLN A 123 -23.79 5.75 -34.33
CA GLN A 123 -24.06 6.87 -33.43
C GLN A 123 -23.28 6.75 -32.12
N ARG A 124 -22.85 7.90 -31.59
CA ARG A 124 -22.24 7.95 -30.24
C ARG A 124 -23.30 7.73 -29.19
N VAL A 125 -23.01 6.90 -28.15
CA VAL A 125 -23.98 6.48 -27.12
C VAL A 125 -24.78 7.65 -26.51
N TRP A 126 -24.13 8.78 -26.18
CA TRP A 126 -24.79 9.96 -25.61
C TRP A 126 -25.69 10.70 -26.60
N ALA A 127 -25.33 10.69 -27.87
CA ALA A 127 -26.14 11.29 -28.94
C ALA A 127 -27.36 10.43 -29.28
N ALA A 128 -27.17 9.11 -29.28
CA ALA A 128 -28.22 8.13 -29.59
C ALA A 128 -29.42 8.19 -28.64
N ASN A 129 -29.22 8.60 -27.34
CA ASN A 129 -30.31 8.70 -26.38
C ASN A 129 -31.49 9.56 -26.90
N LYS A 130 -31.19 10.70 -27.52
CA LYS A 130 -32.23 11.59 -28.06
C LYS A 130 -32.94 10.96 -29.26
N THR A 131 -32.18 10.32 -30.15
CA THR A 131 -32.72 9.69 -31.36
C THR A 131 -33.61 8.50 -31.01
N ILE A 132 -33.13 7.64 -30.08
CA ILE A 132 -33.88 6.46 -29.61
C ILE A 132 -35.18 6.91 -28.93
N LEU A 133 -35.13 7.91 -28.03
CA LEU A 133 -36.31 8.38 -27.34
C LEU A 133 -37.36 8.98 -28.31
N ALA A 134 -36.92 9.75 -29.32
CA ALA A 134 -37.79 10.32 -30.31
C ALA A 134 -38.52 9.20 -31.12
N ASP A 135 -37.77 8.21 -31.57
CA ASP A 135 -38.33 7.08 -32.33
C ASP A 135 -39.29 6.23 -31.51
N LEU A 136 -38.99 5.98 -30.24
CA LEU A 136 -39.89 5.24 -29.34
C LEU A 136 -41.16 6.04 -29.04
N THR A 137 -41.07 7.36 -28.97
CA THR A 137 -42.24 8.22 -28.78
C THR A 137 -43.11 8.23 -30.02
N GLU A 138 -42.51 8.34 -31.21
CA GLU A 138 -43.24 8.31 -32.49
C GLU A 138 -43.95 6.97 -32.73
N SER A 139 -43.32 5.87 -32.33
CA SER A 139 -43.91 4.51 -32.45
C SER A 139 -44.98 4.22 -31.39
N GLY A 140 -45.25 5.11 -30.43
CA GLY A 140 -46.17 4.88 -29.32
C GLY A 140 -45.65 3.95 -28.22
N ALA A 141 -44.38 3.58 -28.26
CA ALA A 141 -43.78 2.69 -27.25
C ALA A 141 -43.41 3.37 -25.93
N VAL A 142 -43.53 4.68 -25.82
CA VAL A 142 -43.29 5.47 -24.58
C VAL A 142 -44.63 5.84 -23.97
N MET A 143 -44.93 5.29 -22.80
CA MET A 143 -46.10 5.63 -22.00
C MET A 143 -45.96 6.99 -21.30
N GLY A 144 -44.79 7.29 -20.77
CA GLY A 144 -44.46 8.54 -20.09
C GLY A 144 -42.96 8.71 -19.87
N GLN A 145 -42.58 9.93 -19.54
CA GLN A 145 -41.19 10.30 -19.26
C GLN A 145 -41.09 11.19 -18.02
N VAL A 146 -40.19 10.84 -17.12
CA VAL A 146 -39.90 11.65 -15.92
C VAL A 146 -38.41 11.98 -15.86
N HIS A 147 -38.09 13.25 -15.59
CA HIS A 147 -36.72 13.68 -15.37
C HIS A 147 -36.33 13.44 -13.92
N ILE A 148 -35.28 12.66 -13.71
CA ILE A 148 -34.71 12.39 -12.38
C ILE A 148 -33.32 13.01 -12.25
N LYS A 149 -32.94 13.38 -11.03
CA LYS A 149 -31.59 13.84 -10.70
C LYS A 149 -30.96 12.81 -9.79
N HIS A 150 -29.87 12.22 -10.23
CA HIS A 150 -29.14 11.22 -9.46
C HIS A 150 -27.63 11.39 -9.61
N GLN A 151 -26.85 10.74 -8.75
CA GLN A 151 -25.39 10.69 -8.89
C GLN A 151 -25.01 9.76 -10.04
N TYR A 152 -24.08 10.21 -10.88
CA TYR A 152 -23.60 9.42 -12.03
C TYR A 152 -22.07 9.36 -12.03
N PRO A 153 -21.46 8.20 -12.31
CA PRO A 153 -20.01 8.04 -12.32
C PRO A 153 -19.38 8.83 -13.47
N HIS A 154 -18.34 9.59 -13.14
CA HIS A 154 -17.54 10.36 -14.09
C HIS A 154 -16.07 9.91 -14.06
N CYS A 155 -15.39 10.04 -15.20
CA CYS A 155 -13.96 9.80 -15.28
C CYS A 155 -13.21 10.74 -14.34
N TRP A 156 -12.39 10.21 -13.44
CA TRP A 156 -11.61 11.00 -12.47
C TRP A 156 -10.61 11.94 -13.14
N ARG A 157 -10.23 11.69 -14.40
CA ARG A 157 -9.24 12.48 -15.14
C ARG A 157 -9.85 13.55 -16.03
N CYS A 158 -10.83 13.20 -16.86
CA CYS A 158 -11.45 14.14 -17.79
C CYS A 158 -12.82 14.66 -17.35
N HIS A 159 -13.35 14.14 -16.24
CA HIS A 159 -14.63 14.52 -15.62
C HIS A 159 -15.87 14.36 -16.52
N HIS A 160 -15.76 13.62 -17.64
CA HIS A 160 -16.91 13.26 -18.47
C HIS A 160 -17.60 12.03 -17.91
N PRO A 161 -18.93 11.88 -18.13
CA PRO A 161 -19.66 10.69 -17.73
C PRO A 161 -19.09 9.45 -18.43
N ILE A 162 -19.04 8.34 -17.71
CA ILE A 162 -18.58 7.04 -18.20
C ILE A 162 -19.77 6.10 -18.43
N ILE A 163 -19.57 5.01 -19.18
CA ILE A 163 -20.50 3.90 -19.29
C ILE A 163 -19.86 2.62 -18.74
N PHE A 164 -20.69 1.69 -18.28
CA PHE A 164 -20.26 0.32 -18.04
C PHE A 164 -20.30 -0.45 -19.34
N ARG A 165 -19.30 -1.28 -19.59
CA ARG A 165 -19.21 -2.15 -20.77
C ARG A 165 -18.54 -3.45 -20.40
N ALA A 166 -19.20 -4.58 -20.64
CA ALA A 166 -18.60 -5.89 -20.49
C ALA A 166 -17.53 -6.10 -21.58
N THR A 167 -16.36 -6.59 -21.17
CA THR A 167 -15.25 -6.93 -22.07
C THR A 167 -14.63 -8.24 -21.60
N GLU A 168 -14.06 -8.99 -22.54
CA GLU A 168 -13.25 -10.15 -22.19
C GLU A 168 -11.97 -9.68 -21.50
N GLN A 169 -11.64 -10.31 -20.40
CA GLN A 169 -10.50 -9.93 -19.57
C GLN A 169 -9.81 -11.18 -19.01
N TRP A 170 -8.51 -11.05 -18.69
CA TRP A 170 -7.78 -12.06 -17.95
C TRP A 170 -7.97 -11.87 -16.45
N PHE A 171 -8.39 -12.93 -15.76
CA PHE A 171 -8.58 -12.94 -14.32
C PHE A 171 -7.70 -13.99 -13.66
N CYS A 172 -7.01 -13.58 -12.58
CA CYS A 172 -6.40 -14.49 -11.65
C CYS A 172 -7.42 -14.87 -10.58
N SER A 173 -7.79 -16.15 -10.53
CA SER A 173 -8.79 -16.63 -9.55
C SER A 173 -8.17 -16.78 -8.17
N ILE A 174 -8.40 -15.79 -7.31
CA ILE A 174 -7.90 -15.78 -5.93
C ILE A 174 -8.56 -16.88 -5.08
N ALA A 175 -9.81 -17.20 -5.36
CA ALA A 175 -10.55 -18.23 -4.64
C ALA A 175 -9.83 -19.60 -4.62
N LYS A 176 -9.10 -19.93 -5.68
CA LYS A 176 -8.41 -21.23 -5.83
C LYS A 176 -7.26 -21.45 -4.86
N PHE A 177 -6.61 -20.38 -4.36
CA PHE A 177 -5.45 -20.47 -3.47
C PHE A 177 -5.53 -19.54 -2.24
N ARG A 178 -6.74 -19.02 -1.93
CA ARG A 178 -6.96 -18.11 -0.79
C ARG A 178 -6.49 -18.70 0.53
N GLU A 179 -6.75 -19.98 0.78
CA GLU A 179 -6.32 -20.66 2.01
C GLU A 179 -4.80 -20.72 2.13
N ASP A 180 -4.07 -20.88 1.03
CA ASP A 180 -2.62 -20.88 1.05
C ASP A 180 -2.08 -19.46 1.28
N VAL A 181 -2.77 -18.42 0.80
CA VAL A 181 -2.46 -17.02 1.14
C VAL A 181 -2.64 -16.77 2.64
N TYR A 182 -3.70 -17.29 3.28
CA TYR A 182 -3.88 -17.16 4.72
C TYR A 182 -2.75 -17.84 5.51
N LYS A 183 -2.35 -19.04 5.12
CA LYS A 183 -1.20 -19.73 5.73
C LYS A 183 0.09 -18.92 5.57
N ALA A 184 0.31 -18.34 4.40
CA ALA A 184 1.48 -17.50 4.15
C ALA A 184 1.47 -16.23 5.02
N ILE A 185 0.32 -15.57 5.21
CA ILE A 185 0.17 -14.42 6.12
C ILE A 185 0.57 -14.76 7.55
N ASP A 186 0.21 -15.97 8.01
CA ASP A 186 0.52 -16.45 9.37
C ASP A 186 2.02 -16.67 9.61
N THR A 187 2.83 -16.76 8.56
CA THR A 187 4.30 -16.91 8.67
C THR A 187 5.05 -15.59 8.74
N VAL A 188 4.37 -14.47 8.52
CA VAL A 188 4.99 -13.13 8.41
C VAL A 188 4.94 -12.40 9.76
N THR A 189 6.04 -11.75 10.13
CA THR A 189 6.06 -10.82 11.26
C THR A 189 5.51 -9.46 10.83
N TRP A 190 4.39 -9.05 11.41
CA TRP A 190 3.73 -7.78 11.10
C TRP A 190 4.08 -6.72 12.15
N MET A 191 4.46 -5.55 11.68
CA MET A 191 4.78 -4.38 12.52
C MET A 191 4.03 -3.16 11.98
N PRO A 192 3.00 -2.66 12.68
CA PRO A 192 2.36 -3.19 13.90
C PRO A 192 1.58 -4.50 13.68
N ASP A 193 1.30 -5.22 14.77
CA ASP A 193 0.62 -6.54 14.75
C ASP A 193 -0.74 -6.53 14.05
N TRP A 194 -1.50 -5.41 14.08
CA TRP A 194 -2.79 -5.28 13.39
C TRP A 194 -2.68 -5.50 11.87
N GLY A 195 -1.49 -5.38 11.29
CA GLY A 195 -1.22 -5.63 9.88
C GLY A 195 -1.62 -7.03 9.44
N HIS A 196 -1.48 -8.03 10.32
CA HIS A 196 -1.91 -9.41 10.11
C HIS A 196 -3.41 -9.50 9.79
N ASP A 197 -4.25 -9.01 10.69
CA ASP A 197 -5.71 -9.09 10.53
C ASP A 197 -6.20 -8.22 9.37
N ARG A 198 -5.54 -7.07 9.16
CA ARG A 198 -5.85 -6.21 8.03
C ARG A 198 -5.57 -6.91 6.70
N MET A 199 -4.43 -7.59 6.56
CA MET A 199 -4.12 -8.32 5.32
C MET A 199 -5.10 -9.48 5.10
N LYS A 200 -5.43 -10.26 6.14
CA LYS A 200 -6.45 -11.32 6.05
C LYS A 200 -7.81 -10.76 5.61
N GLY A 201 -8.25 -9.64 6.18
CA GLY A 201 -9.48 -8.96 5.77
C GLY A 201 -9.46 -8.54 4.29
N MET A 202 -8.35 -7.93 3.85
CA MET A 202 -8.20 -7.51 2.46
C MET A 202 -8.22 -8.67 1.46
N VAL A 203 -7.69 -9.84 1.84
CA VAL A 203 -7.72 -11.06 1.00
C VAL A 203 -9.09 -11.73 1.04
N ARG A 204 -9.77 -11.75 2.20
CA ARG A 204 -11.12 -12.29 2.35
C ARG A 204 -12.11 -11.61 1.42
N ASP A 205 -12.08 -10.29 1.40
CA ASP A 205 -13.03 -9.45 0.68
C ASP A 205 -12.59 -9.19 -0.79
N ARG A 206 -11.54 -9.89 -1.24
CA ARG A 206 -11.05 -9.74 -2.60
C ARG A 206 -11.75 -10.69 -3.55
N ASN A 207 -12.32 -10.11 -4.61
CA ASN A 207 -12.76 -10.85 -5.79
C ASN A 207 -11.55 -11.29 -6.64
N ASP A 208 -11.82 -12.06 -7.70
CA ASP A 208 -10.81 -12.41 -8.69
C ASP A 208 -10.10 -11.16 -9.23
N TRP A 209 -8.81 -11.28 -9.46
CA TRP A 209 -7.99 -10.14 -9.88
C TRP A 209 -7.96 -10.04 -11.40
N CYS A 210 -8.58 -9.00 -11.95
CA CYS A 210 -8.43 -8.67 -13.35
C CYS A 210 -7.01 -8.17 -13.60
N ILE A 211 -6.21 -8.96 -14.31
CA ILE A 211 -4.79 -8.69 -14.58
C ILE A 211 -4.54 -8.03 -15.93
N SER A 212 -5.52 -7.99 -16.83
CA SER A 212 -5.40 -7.34 -18.13
C SER A 212 -5.76 -5.86 -18.12
N ARG A 213 -5.06 -5.08 -18.94
CA ARG A 213 -5.31 -3.64 -19.12
C ARG A 213 -5.21 -3.27 -20.60
N GLN A 214 -6.16 -2.48 -21.08
CA GLN A 214 -6.20 -1.96 -22.46
C GLN A 214 -5.38 -0.66 -22.50
N ARG A 215 -4.06 -0.81 -22.44
CA ARG A 215 -3.06 0.29 -22.49
C ARG A 215 -1.89 -0.15 -23.36
N THR A 216 -1.12 0.82 -23.85
CA THR A 216 0.05 0.58 -24.70
C THR A 216 1.37 0.57 -23.94
N TRP A 217 1.40 1.15 -22.74
CA TRP A 217 2.60 1.18 -21.90
C TRP A 217 2.49 0.18 -20.75
N GLY A 218 3.27 -0.88 -20.81
CA GLY A 218 3.33 -1.94 -19.81
C GLY A 218 3.88 -3.24 -20.40
N VAL A 219 3.93 -4.29 -19.58
CA VAL A 219 4.35 -5.62 -20.02
C VAL A 219 3.19 -6.31 -20.72
N PRO A 220 3.32 -6.73 -21.98
CA PRO A 220 2.24 -7.39 -22.71
C PRO A 220 1.91 -8.76 -22.12
N ILE A 221 0.65 -9.16 -22.21
CA ILE A 221 0.20 -10.49 -21.82
C ILE A 221 0.68 -11.49 -22.88
N PRO A 222 1.46 -12.54 -22.51
CA PRO A 222 2.06 -13.46 -23.47
C PRO A 222 1.08 -14.54 -23.92
N ALA A 223 -0.10 -14.12 -24.38
CA ALA A 223 -1.16 -14.99 -24.85
C ALA A 223 -1.34 -14.92 -26.38
N PHE A 224 -1.69 -16.05 -26.96
CA PHE A 224 -2.01 -16.15 -28.38
C PHE A 224 -3.45 -16.62 -28.56
N TYR A 225 -4.05 -16.28 -29.70
CA TYR A 225 -5.40 -16.72 -30.05
C TYR A 225 -5.40 -17.39 -31.43
N CYS A 226 -6.07 -18.51 -31.51
CA CYS A 226 -6.26 -19.20 -32.79
C CYS A 226 -7.12 -18.36 -33.76
N LYS A 227 -6.59 -18.03 -34.94
CA LYS A 227 -7.33 -17.26 -35.97
C LYS A 227 -8.62 -17.94 -36.41
N LYS A 228 -8.67 -19.28 -36.36
CA LYS A 228 -9.83 -20.05 -36.86
C LYS A 228 -10.98 -20.12 -35.84
N CYS A 229 -10.72 -20.29 -34.56
CA CYS A 229 -11.76 -20.56 -33.57
C CYS A 229 -11.76 -19.58 -32.37
N GLY A 230 -10.85 -18.61 -32.33
CA GLY A 230 -10.76 -17.59 -31.28
C GLY A 230 -10.28 -18.11 -29.90
N THR A 231 -10.01 -19.42 -29.79
CA THR A 231 -9.57 -19.98 -28.50
C THR A 231 -8.16 -19.50 -28.14
N TYR A 232 -7.95 -19.08 -26.90
CA TYR A 232 -6.64 -18.72 -26.40
C TYR A 232 -5.70 -19.92 -26.35
N HIS A 233 -4.41 -19.67 -26.44
CA HIS A 233 -3.35 -20.65 -26.41
C HIS A 233 -2.19 -20.13 -25.56
N ILE A 234 -1.99 -20.74 -24.40
CA ILE A 234 -0.90 -20.48 -23.47
C ILE A 234 -0.39 -21.82 -23.00
N THR A 235 0.86 -22.14 -23.32
CA THR A 235 1.55 -23.36 -22.90
C THR A 235 2.90 -23.02 -22.28
N ASP A 236 3.51 -23.95 -21.58
CA ASP A 236 4.88 -23.76 -21.05
C ASP A 236 5.87 -23.44 -22.17
N ALA A 237 5.68 -24.04 -23.35
CA ALA A 237 6.52 -23.79 -24.52
C ALA A 237 6.36 -22.35 -25.05
N THR A 238 5.13 -21.86 -25.17
CA THR A 238 4.87 -20.48 -25.62
C THR A 238 5.35 -19.44 -24.61
N ILE A 239 5.13 -19.66 -23.30
CA ILE A 239 5.64 -18.80 -22.24
C ILE A 239 7.16 -18.75 -22.26
N LYS A 240 7.81 -19.91 -22.42
CA LYS A 240 9.28 -19.96 -22.50
C LYS A 240 9.80 -19.20 -23.72
N ALA A 241 9.19 -19.36 -24.89
CA ALA A 241 9.61 -18.66 -26.10
C ALA A 241 9.50 -17.14 -25.95
N VAL A 242 8.40 -16.65 -25.37
CA VAL A 242 8.21 -15.22 -25.08
C VAL A 242 9.22 -14.73 -24.04
N SER A 243 9.44 -15.49 -22.97
CA SER A 243 10.43 -15.15 -21.93
C SER A 243 11.85 -15.05 -22.51
N ASP A 244 12.26 -16.02 -23.33
CA ASP A 244 13.56 -16.00 -23.99
C ASP A 244 13.71 -14.80 -24.94
N LEU A 245 12.66 -14.45 -25.67
CA LEU A 245 12.64 -13.29 -26.55
C LEU A 245 12.75 -11.99 -25.74
N PHE A 246 11.99 -11.84 -24.66
CA PHE A 246 12.02 -10.64 -23.79
C PHE A 246 13.36 -10.50 -23.09
N ARG A 247 13.98 -11.60 -22.66
CA ARG A 247 15.32 -11.60 -22.07
C ARG A 247 16.37 -11.07 -23.05
N LYS A 248 16.20 -11.35 -24.33
CA LYS A 248 17.14 -10.95 -25.38
C LYS A 248 16.93 -9.52 -25.89
N GLU A 249 15.67 -9.11 -26.08
CA GLU A 249 15.33 -7.87 -26.81
C GLU A 249 14.40 -6.92 -26.03
N GLY A 250 14.01 -7.29 -24.82
CA GLY A 250 13.03 -6.53 -24.02
C GLY A 250 11.58 -6.83 -24.43
N SER A 251 10.62 -6.33 -23.64
CA SER A 251 9.17 -6.59 -23.86
C SER A 251 8.61 -5.95 -25.14
N ASP A 252 9.26 -4.91 -25.67
CA ASP A 252 8.87 -4.27 -26.93
C ASP A 252 8.97 -5.22 -28.13
N ALA A 253 9.73 -6.31 -28.01
CA ALA A 253 9.80 -7.36 -29.01
C ALA A 253 8.43 -7.98 -29.31
N TRP A 254 7.49 -7.95 -28.34
CA TRP A 254 6.11 -8.38 -28.57
C TRP A 254 5.43 -7.64 -29.71
N TYR A 255 5.68 -6.35 -29.85
CA TYR A 255 5.10 -5.51 -30.90
C TYR A 255 5.89 -5.53 -32.21
N LYS A 256 7.15 -5.96 -32.16
CA LYS A 256 8.06 -6.00 -33.30
C LYS A 256 7.87 -7.22 -34.20
N TYR A 257 7.57 -8.38 -33.59
CA TYR A 257 7.47 -9.66 -34.29
C TYR A 257 6.01 -10.12 -34.44
N GLU A 258 5.70 -10.84 -35.49
CA GLU A 258 4.40 -11.48 -35.66
C GLU A 258 4.27 -12.75 -34.80
N ALA A 259 3.03 -13.22 -34.57
CA ALA A 259 2.79 -14.37 -33.69
C ALA A 259 3.56 -15.62 -34.15
N GLU A 260 3.56 -15.87 -35.47
CA GLU A 260 4.23 -17.01 -36.09
C GLU A 260 5.76 -17.00 -35.96
N GLN A 261 6.35 -15.83 -35.69
CA GLN A 261 7.79 -15.67 -35.46
C GLN A 261 8.17 -15.93 -33.98
N ILE A 262 7.20 -15.88 -33.06
CA ILE A 262 7.41 -16.05 -31.63
C ILE A 262 7.03 -17.47 -31.17
N ILE A 263 5.91 -17.97 -31.65
CA ILE A 263 5.40 -19.30 -31.29
C ILE A 263 6.37 -20.40 -31.75
N PRO A 264 6.67 -21.38 -30.89
CA PRO A 264 7.48 -22.54 -31.28
C PRO A 264 6.87 -23.31 -32.47
N ALA A 265 7.73 -23.81 -33.35
CA ALA A 265 7.30 -24.64 -34.49
C ALA A 265 6.57 -25.90 -33.99
N GLY A 266 5.44 -26.21 -34.63
CA GLY A 266 4.63 -27.39 -34.31
C GLY A 266 3.50 -27.17 -33.32
N GLU A 267 3.37 -25.96 -32.73
CA GLU A 267 2.21 -25.62 -31.90
C GLU A 267 0.92 -25.58 -32.74
N VAL A 268 -0.11 -26.27 -32.24
CA VAL A 268 -1.42 -26.35 -32.88
C VAL A 268 -2.52 -26.06 -31.85
N CYS A 269 -3.61 -25.48 -32.30
CA CYS A 269 -4.77 -25.21 -31.45
C CYS A 269 -5.41 -26.53 -30.97
N GLU A 270 -5.48 -26.72 -29.68
CA GLU A 270 -6.04 -27.92 -29.02
C GLU A 270 -7.51 -28.16 -29.43
N LYS A 271 -8.28 -27.07 -29.71
CA LYS A 271 -9.69 -27.15 -30.01
C LYS A 271 -9.98 -27.50 -31.49
N CYS A 272 -9.20 -26.98 -32.43
CA CYS A 272 -9.52 -27.09 -33.85
C CYS A 272 -8.37 -27.54 -34.76
N GLY A 273 -7.16 -27.78 -34.21
CA GLY A 273 -5.97 -28.26 -34.90
C GLY A 273 -5.33 -27.25 -35.87
N ALA A 274 -5.80 -25.99 -35.92
CA ALA A 274 -5.20 -24.96 -36.75
C ALA A 274 -3.89 -24.44 -36.13
N SER A 275 -2.99 -23.87 -36.96
CA SER A 275 -1.67 -23.36 -36.58
C SER A 275 -1.46 -21.88 -36.90
N GLU A 276 -2.54 -21.14 -37.15
CA GLU A 276 -2.49 -19.70 -37.40
C GLU A 276 -2.92 -18.95 -36.17
N TRP A 277 -2.13 -17.93 -35.79
CA TRP A 277 -2.24 -17.26 -34.48
C TRP A 277 -2.32 -15.75 -34.60
N THR A 278 -3.01 -15.11 -33.63
CA THR A 278 -2.88 -13.69 -33.31
C THR A 278 -2.34 -13.54 -31.90
N LYS A 279 -1.77 -12.39 -31.59
CA LYS A 279 -1.26 -12.07 -30.25
C LYS A 279 -2.31 -11.30 -29.45
N ASP A 280 -2.27 -11.43 -28.13
CA ASP A 280 -3.01 -10.54 -27.25
C ASP A 280 -2.50 -9.10 -27.40
N THR A 281 -3.38 -8.14 -27.28
CA THR A 281 -3.06 -6.70 -27.36
C THR A 281 -3.07 -6.01 -26.00
N ASP A 282 -3.50 -6.72 -24.97
CA ASP A 282 -3.56 -6.20 -23.61
C ASP A 282 -2.20 -6.28 -22.92
N ILE A 283 -2.01 -5.42 -21.94
CA ILE A 283 -0.86 -5.44 -21.03
C ILE A 283 -1.27 -5.94 -19.66
N MET A 284 -0.30 -6.35 -18.86
CA MET A 284 -0.52 -6.72 -17.48
C MET A 284 -0.85 -5.50 -16.62
N ASP A 285 -1.61 -5.70 -15.54
CA ASP A 285 -1.78 -4.74 -14.47
C ASP A 285 -0.41 -4.38 -13.88
N VAL A 286 -0.10 -3.10 -13.73
CA VAL A 286 1.15 -2.63 -13.11
C VAL A 286 1.35 -3.21 -11.70
N TRP A 287 0.26 -3.54 -11.00
CA TRP A 287 0.35 -4.22 -9.71
C TRP A 287 0.77 -5.69 -9.83
N PHE A 288 0.54 -6.33 -10.97
CA PHE A 288 1.10 -7.65 -11.27
C PHE A 288 2.60 -7.53 -11.53
N ASP A 289 3.02 -6.55 -12.32
CA ASP A 289 4.44 -6.29 -12.60
C ASP A 289 5.21 -5.99 -11.30
N SER A 290 4.73 -5.04 -10.50
CA SER A 290 5.36 -4.69 -9.21
C SER A 290 5.28 -5.83 -8.20
N GLY A 291 4.18 -6.58 -8.19
CA GLY A 291 4.02 -7.76 -7.35
C GLY A 291 5.04 -8.86 -7.65
N SER A 292 5.51 -8.94 -8.88
CA SER A 292 6.48 -9.95 -9.34
C SER A 292 7.96 -9.56 -9.10
N THR A 293 8.22 -8.42 -8.44
CA THR A 293 9.60 -7.96 -8.16
C THR A 293 10.41 -8.95 -7.32
N HIS A 294 9.78 -9.76 -6.49
CA HIS A 294 10.47 -10.83 -5.77
C HIS A 294 11.16 -11.82 -6.72
N ALA A 295 10.52 -12.18 -7.84
CA ALA A 295 11.12 -13.05 -8.85
C ALA A 295 12.11 -12.28 -9.75
N ALA A 296 11.73 -11.07 -10.21
CA ALA A 296 12.55 -10.30 -11.14
C ALA A 296 13.80 -9.66 -10.51
N VAL A 297 13.85 -9.50 -9.19
CA VAL A 297 14.95 -8.82 -8.49
C VAL A 297 15.62 -9.72 -7.47
N LEU A 298 14.85 -10.27 -6.50
CA LEU A 298 15.47 -11.01 -5.39
C LEU A 298 16.09 -12.34 -5.82
N GLU A 299 15.47 -13.01 -6.79
CA GLU A 299 15.96 -14.31 -7.29
C GLU A 299 17.04 -14.15 -8.38
N GLU A 300 16.98 -13.07 -9.16
CA GLU A 300 17.92 -12.83 -10.27
C GLU A 300 19.28 -12.25 -9.80
N ARG A 301 19.33 -11.58 -8.63
CA ARG A 301 20.54 -10.96 -8.12
C ARG A 301 21.20 -11.84 -7.05
N PRO A 302 22.45 -12.29 -7.27
CA PRO A 302 23.14 -13.21 -6.37
C PRO A 302 23.45 -12.60 -4.99
N GLU A 303 23.51 -11.27 -4.87
CA GLU A 303 23.72 -10.55 -3.62
C GLU A 303 22.44 -10.39 -2.78
N LEU A 304 21.28 -10.71 -3.36
CA LEU A 304 19.98 -10.65 -2.69
C LEU A 304 19.48 -12.05 -2.34
N ARG A 305 18.39 -12.12 -1.61
CA ARG A 305 17.75 -13.37 -1.22
C ARG A 305 16.23 -13.30 -1.27
N PHE A 306 15.62 -14.43 -1.55
CA PHE A 306 14.18 -14.66 -1.46
C PHE A 306 13.87 -15.64 -0.30
N PRO A 307 12.83 -15.41 0.52
CA PRO A 307 12.05 -14.17 0.64
C PRO A 307 12.86 -12.98 1.16
N ALA A 308 12.39 -11.75 0.87
CA ALA A 308 12.96 -10.54 1.46
C ALA A 308 12.88 -10.56 2.98
N ASP A 309 13.84 -9.95 3.66
CA ASP A 309 13.79 -9.87 5.13
C ASP A 309 12.69 -8.94 5.59
N MET A 310 12.45 -7.82 4.88
CA MET A 310 11.44 -6.83 5.21
C MET A 310 10.90 -6.13 3.97
N TYR A 311 9.56 -5.93 3.94
CA TYR A 311 8.90 -4.91 3.13
C TYR A 311 8.49 -3.76 4.04
N MET A 312 8.71 -2.51 3.60
CA MET A 312 8.41 -1.32 4.38
C MET A 312 7.70 -0.28 3.53
N GLU A 313 6.45 0.02 3.85
CA GLU A 313 5.62 0.98 3.13
C GLU A 313 4.49 1.53 4.03
N GLY A 314 3.68 2.43 3.49
CA GLY A 314 2.48 2.95 4.15
C GLY A 314 1.28 2.01 4.13
N GLY A 315 0.26 2.35 4.90
CA GLY A 315 -0.94 1.51 5.10
C GLY A 315 -1.84 1.34 3.86
N ASP A 316 -1.68 2.14 2.81
CA ASP A 316 -2.35 1.97 1.52
C ASP A 316 -1.86 0.73 0.77
N GLN A 317 -0.62 0.27 1.03
CA GLN A 317 -0.02 -0.88 0.37
C GLN A 317 -0.59 -2.24 0.81
N PHE A 318 -1.44 -2.29 1.83
CA PHE A 318 -2.27 -3.47 2.09
C PHE A 318 -3.21 -3.79 0.92
N ARG A 319 -3.56 -2.80 0.09
CA ARG A 319 -4.29 -2.98 -1.17
C ARG A 319 -3.42 -2.73 -2.41
N GLY A 320 -2.15 -2.57 -2.24
CA GLY A 320 -1.16 -2.34 -3.29
C GLY A 320 -0.07 -3.40 -3.26
N TRP A 321 1.18 -2.97 -3.10
CA TRP A 321 2.37 -3.80 -3.26
C TRP A 321 2.46 -4.95 -2.25
N PHE A 322 2.09 -4.75 -0.98
CA PHE A 322 2.09 -5.86 0.00
C PHE A 322 1.20 -7.01 -0.47
N GLN A 323 -0.01 -6.68 -0.96
CA GLN A 323 -0.97 -7.69 -1.40
C GLN A 323 -0.60 -8.28 -2.75
N SER A 324 -0.23 -7.48 -3.76
CA SER A 324 0.12 -7.99 -5.09
C SER A 324 1.34 -8.91 -5.04
N SER A 325 2.39 -8.54 -4.27
CA SER A 325 3.56 -9.40 -4.05
C SER A 325 3.20 -10.70 -3.35
N LEU A 326 2.33 -10.64 -2.33
CA LEU A 326 1.87 -11.83 -1.62
C LEU A 326 1.13 -12.79 -2.56
N LEU A 327 0.20 -12.28 -3.34
CA LEU A 327 -0.62 -13.08 -4.25
C LEU A 327 0.22 -13.73 -5.34
N THR A 328 1.12 -12.98 -6.00
CA THR A 328 1.99 -13.53 -7.06
C THR A 328 2.98 -14.55 -6.50
N SER A 329 3.53 -14.32 -5.31
CA SER A 329 4.46 -15.24 -4.67
C SER A 329 3.77 -16.52 -4.21
N VAL A 330 2.61 -16.44 -3.55
CA VAL A 330 1.89 -17.65 -3.12
C VAL A 330 1.42 -18.46 -4.32
N ALA A 331 0.89 -17.80 -5.37
CA ALA A 331 0.46 -18.49 -6.59
C ALA A 331 1.60 -19.23 -7.30
N SER A 332 2.83 -18.70 -7.28
CA SER A 332 3.97 -19.25 -8.01
C SER A 332 4.93 -20.08 -7.15
N LYS A 333 5.06 -19.77 -5.85
CA LYS A 333 6.06 -20.33 -4.93
C LYS A 333 5.45 -21.02 -3.70
N GLY A 334 4.17 -20.80 -3.40
CA GLY A 334 3.49 -21.34 -2.22
C GLY A 334 3.87 -20.68 -0.89
N CYS A 335 4.58 -19.54 -0.89
CA CYS A 335 5.01 -18.84 0.32
C CYS A 335 4.96 -17.32 0.16
N ALA A 336 5.02 -16.59 1.30
CA ALA A 336 5.11 -15.14 1.31
C ALA A 336 6.45 -14.66 0.72
N PRO A 337 6.49 -13.51 0.01
CA PRO A 337 7.71 -12.96 -0.58
C PRO A 337 8.59 -12.21 0.42
N TYR A 338 8.13 -12.06 1.65
CA TYR A 338 8.77 -11.33 2.74
C TYR A 338 8.61 -12.06 4.06
N LYS A 339 9.60 -11.91 4.96
CA LYS A 339 9.58 -12.46 6.33
C LYS A 339 8.90 -11.52 7.30
N SER A 340 9.02 -10.21 7.07
CA SER A 340 8.39 -9.18 7.89
C SER A 340 7.84 -8.04 7.04
N VAL A 341 6.82 -7.37 7.57
CA VAL A 341 6.24 -6.16 6.99
C VAL A 341 6.22 -5.08 8.06
N LEU A 342 6.86 -3.95 7.77
CA LEU A 342 6.79 -2.75 8.59
C LEU A 342 5.91 -1.73 7.89
N CYS A 343 4.79 -1.38 8.53
CA CYS A 343 3.84 -0.40 8.01
C CYS A 343 3.95 0.90 8.80
N HIS A 344 4.24 2.01 8.11
CA HIS A 344 4.31 3.33 8.70
C HIS A 344 3.05 4.15 8.42
N GLY A 345 2.83 5.19 9.25
CA GLY A 345 1.80 6.20 9.04
C GLY A 345 2.20 7.24 7.99
N TRP A 346 1.39 8.29 7.86
CA TRP A 346 1.59 9.38 6.91
C TRP A 346 2.32 10.56 7.57
N VAL A 347 3.02 11.32 6.75
CA VAL A 347 3.52 12.62 7.17
C VAL A 347 2.41 13.67 6.95
N VAL A 348 2.05 14.35 8.03
CA VAL A 348 1.00 15.38 8.05
C VAL A 348 1.59 16.72 8.49
N ASP A 349 0.88 17.82 8.23
CA ASP A 349 1.31 19.14 8.69
C ASP A 349 1.22 19.31 10.22
N GLU A 350 1.66 20.45 10.76
CA GLU A 350 1.63 20.71 12.22
C GLU A 350 0.22 20.61 12.81
N GLN A 351 -0.83 20.81 12.00
CA GLN A 351 -2.23 20.73 12.39
C GLN A 351 -2.82 19.31 12.22
N GLY A 352 -2.03 18.34 11.70
CA GLY A 352 -2.48 16.98 11.45
C GLY A 352 -3.27 16.80 10.15
N LYS A 353 -3.17 17.72 9.20
CA LYS A 353 -3.80 17.62 7.88
C LYS A 353 -2.83 17.01 6.88
N GLN A 354 -3.37 16.25 5.94
CA GLN A 354 -2.60 15.71 4.82
C GLN A 354 -1.94 16.83 4.01
N MET A 355 -0.70 16.61 3.61
CA MET A 355 0.07 17.56 2.81
C MET A 355 -0.30 17.43 1.34
N HIS A 356 -0.68 18.56 0.71
CA HIS A 356 -0.99 18.64 -0.71
C HIS A 356 -0.27 19.83 -1.34
N LYS A 357 0.27 19.67 -2.54
CA LYS A 357 0.90 20.77 -3.29
C LYS A 357 -0.06 21.95 -3.51
N SER A 358 -1.33 21.64 -3.76
CA SER A 358 -2.38 22.67 -3.96
C SER A 358 -2.73 23.43 -2.69
N ALA A 359 -2.49 22.87 -1.50
CA ALA A 359 -2.74 23.52 -0.22
C ALA A 359 -1.54 24.34 0.28
N GLY A 360 -0.36 24.16 -0.33
CA GLY A 360 0.87 24.86 0.08
C GLY A 360 1.37 24.50 1.48
N ASN A 361 0.88 23.41 2.08
CA ASN A 361 1.22 22.95 3.43
C ASN A 361 2.30 21.87 3.46
N GLY A 362 2.92 21.59 2.31
CA GLY A 362 4.00 20.61 2.20
C GLY A 362 5.31 21.10 2.83
N VAL A 363 6.07 20.22 3.43
CA VAL A 363 7.44 20.45 3.91
C VAL A 363 8.39 19.70 2.98
N GLU A 364 9.18 20.43 2.20
CA GLU A 364 10.14 19.81 1.29
C GLU A 364 11.42 19.42 2.07
N PRO A 365 11.88 18.18 2.02
CA PRO A 365 13.09 17.72 2.72
C PRO A 365 14.32 18.55 2.38
N SER A 366 14.45 19.03 1.14
CA SER A 366 15.58 19.86 0.69
C SER A 366 15.69 21.19 1.46
N GLU A 367 14.56 21.80 1.83
CA GLU A 367 14.55 23.04 2.63
C GLU A 367 15.06 22.76 4.06
N ILE A 368 14.61 21.65 4.65
CA ILE A 368 15.07 21.26 6.00
C ILE A 368 16.55 20.90 6.00
N ILE A 369 17.02 20.17 4.97
CA ILE A 369 18.44 19.84 4.82
C ILE A 369 19.29 21.11 4.73
N LYS A 370 18.84 22.10 3.98
CA LYS A 370 19.54 23.38 3.83
C LYS A 370 19.65 24.15 5.15
N ASP A 371 18.57 24.18 5.94
CA ASP A 371 18.49 24.99 7.15
C ASP A 371 19.10 24.27 8.37
N TYR A 372 18.96 22.94 8.46
CA TYR A 372 19.30 22.16 9.67
C TYR A 372 20.25 20.99 9.41
N GLY A 373 20.42 20.55 8.16
CA GLY A 373 21.19 19.34 7.81
C GLY A 373 20.35 18.06 7.78
N ALA A 374 20.86 17.05 7.09
CA ALA A 374 20.13 15.79 6.88
C ALA A 374 19.90 15.00 8.17
N ASP A 375 20.84 15.06 9.12
CA ASP A 375 20.74 14.35 10.40
C ASP A 375 19.54 14.81 11.25
N ILE A 376 19.05 16.04 11.07
CA ILE A 376 17.86 16.52 11.79
C ILE A 376 16.59 15.84 11.26
N ILE A 377 16.47 15.61 9.95
CA ILE A 377 15.33 14.83 9.40
C ILE A 377 15.39 13.40 9.91
N ARG A 378 16.56 12.79 9.88
CA ARG A 378 16.77 11.41 10.37
C ARG A 378 16.44 11.30 11.86
N LEU A 379 16.86 12.27 12.66
CA LEU A 379 16.55 12.32 14.09
C LEU A 379 15.05 12.55 14.33
N TRP A 380 14.39 13.37 13.51
CA TRP A 380 12.96 13.58 13.59
C TRP A 380 12.18 12.29 13.38
N VAL A 381 12.51 11.51 12.33
CA VAL A 381 11.89 10.21 12.09
C VAL A 381 12.13 9.28 13.29
N ALA A 382 13.39 9.19 13.77
CA ALA A 382 13.73 8.34 14.90
C ALA A 382 13.09 8.77 16.23
N SER A 383 12.84 10.07 16.43
CA SER A 383 12.19 10.59 17.63
C SER A 383 10.67 10.48 17.64
N SER A 384 10.08 10.06 16.52
CA SER A 384 8.64 9.96 16.33
C SER A 384 8.16 8.52 16.42
N ASP A 385 6.90 8.32 16.82
CA ASP A 385 6.22 7.04 16.60
C ASP A 385 5.73 6.99 15.15
N TYR A 386 6.50 6.34 14.29
CA TYR A 386 6.21 6.23 12.86
C TYR A 386 5.07 5.23 12.54
N THR A 387 4.59 4.48 13.52
CA THR A 387 3.47 3.53 13.32
C THR A 387 2.12 4.24 13.18
N VAL A 388 2.09 5.53 13.54
CA VAL A 388 0.96 6.44 13.38
C VAL A 388 1.36 7.64 12.52
N ASP A 389 0.41 8.52 12.20
CA ASP A 389 0.68 9.73 11.42
C ASP A 389 1.63 10.68 12.16
N VAL A 390 2.70 11.10 11.48
CA VAL A 390 3.77 11.93 12.04
C VAL A 390 3.65 13.37 11.54
N ARG A 391 3.64 14.31 12.49
CA ARG A 391 3.58 15.74 12.16
C ARG A 391 4.95 16.27 11.76
N ALA A 392 4.99 17.08 10.71
CA ALA A 392 6.17 17.80 10.26
C ALA A 392 5.90 19.30 10.20
N GLY A 393 6.87 20.10 10.62
CA GLY A 393 6.80 21.55 10.57
C GLY A 393 8.02 22.25 11.15
N LYS A 394 8.19 23.53 10.83
CA LYS A 394 9.39 24.32 11.18
C LYS A 394 9.66 24.36 12.69
N ASN A 395 8.61 24.44 13.50
CA ASN A 395 8.75 24.49 14.96
C ASN A 395 9.26 23.16 15.52
N ILE A 396 8.80 22.03 14.95
CA ILE A 396 9.22 20.70 15.36
C ILE A 396 10.72 20.52 15.06
N PHE A 397 11.18 20.87 13.85
CA PHE A 397 12.59 20.76 13.48
C PHE A 397 13.48 21.71 14.31
N LYS A 398 12.99 22.91 14.65
CA LYS A 398 13.71 23.83 15.53
C LYS A 398 13.92 23.25 16.94
N GLN A 399 12.87 22.71 17.56
CA GLN A 399 12.96 22.06 18.87
C GLN A 399 13.89 20.85 18.83
N LEU A 400 13.81 20.05 17.79
CA LEU A 400 14.65 18.88 17.64
C LEU A 400 16.14 19.25 17.44
N SER A 401 16.42 20.37 16.76
CA SER A 401 17.78 20.86 16.62
C SER A 401 18.45 21.20 17.96
N GLU A 402 17.67 21.62 18.98
CA GLU A 402 18.18 21.82 20.33
C GLU A 402 18.53 20.49 21.01
N ALA A 403 17.71 19.45 20.84
CA ALA A 403 18.01 18.11 21.34
C ALA A 403 19.28 17.54 20.67
N TYR A 404 19.38 17.67 19.35
CA TYR A 404 20.56 17.29 18.58
C TYR A 404 21.82 17.98 19.11
N ARG A 405 21.75 19.31 19.34
CA ARG A 405 22.91 20.07 19.88
C ARG A 405 23.39 19.52 21.21
N LYS A 406 22.49 19.08 22.09
CA LYS A 406 22.87 18.47 23.37
C LYS A 406 23.65 17.17 23.17
N ILE A 407 23.20 16.29 22.29
CA ILE A 407 23.91 15.05 21.94
C ILE A 407 25.30 15.39 21.36
N ARG A 408 25.35 16.27 20.35
CA ARG A 408 26.58 16.68 19.69
C ARG A 408 27.56 17.37 20.66
N ASN A 409 27.06 18.20 21.56
CA ASN A 409 27.91 18.88 22.56
C ASN A 409 28.51 17.90 23.58
N THR A 410 27.82 16.83 23.94
CA THR A 410 28.38 15.76 24.79
C THR A 410 29.60 15.12 24.10
N ALA A 411 29.44 14.70 22.83
CA ALA A 411 30.55 14.15 22.08
C ALA A 411 31.71 15.16 21.89
N ARG A 412 31.39 16.41 21.56
CA ARG A 412 32.38 17.48 21.40
C ARG A 412 33.16 17.74 22.70
N PHE A 413 32.49 17.74 23.85
CA PHE A 413 33.17 17.90 25.15
C PHE A 413 34.15 16.76 25.42
N ILE A 414 33.73 15.53 25.15
CA ILE A 414 34.58 14.35 25.32
C ILE A 414 35.78 14.43 24.36
N LEU A 415 35.57 14.69 23.07
CA LEU A 415 36.64 14.84 22.06
C LEU A 415 37.69 15.88 22.52
N GLY A 416 37.25 17.06 22.99
CA GLY A 416 38.15 18.10 23.43
C GLY A 416 38.98 17.70 24.66
N ASN A 417 38.48 16.77 25.48
CA ASN A 417 39.21 16.26 26.65
C ASN A 417 40.08 15.02 26.37
N LEU A 418 39.97 14.48 25.11
CA LEU A 418 40.84 13.40 24.61
C LEU A 418 42.03 13.94 23.80
N ASP A 419 42.22 15.26 23.76
CA ASP A 419 43.39 15.83 23.11
C ASP A 419 44.69 15.36 23.80
N GLY A 420 45.61 14.82 23.00
CA GLY A 420 46.84 14.19 23.45
C GLY A 420 46.70 12.83 24.14
N PHE A 421 45.52 12.23 24.15
CA PHE A 421 45.27 10.88 24.64
C PHE A 421 45.45 9.84 23.54
N ASP A 422 46.36 8.90 23.71
CA ASP A 422 46.53 7.75 22.85
C ASP A 422 45.86 6.50 23.45
N PRO A 423 44.75 5.99 22.90
CA PRO A 423 44.07 4.84 23.47
C PRO A 423 44.90 3.55 23.45
N ASN A 424 45.97 3.47 22.65
CA ASN A 424 46.88 2.31 22.60
C ASN A 424 47.86 2.27 23.78
N THR A 425 48.16 3.41 24.39
CA THR A 425 49.19 3.52 25.46
C THR A 425 48.66 4.12 26.75
N ASP A 426 47.62 4.94 26.70
CA ASP A 426 47.16 5.72 27.86
C ASP A 426 45.94 5.14 28.56
N CYS A 427 45.27 4.13 27.97
CA CYS A 427 44.17 3.45 28.62
C CYS A 427 44.64 2.75 29.89
N VAL A 428 43.93 3.01 31.00
CA VAL A 428 44.18 2.34 32.25
C VAL A 428 43.29 1.08 32.38
N ALA A 429 43.76 0.12 33.21
CA ALA A 429 42.99 -1.07 33.52
C ALA A 429 41.73 -0.74 34.36
N ASP A 430 40.72 -1.61 34.32
CA ASP A 430 39.42 -1.36 34.95
C ASP A 430 39.51 -1.26 36.49
N ASP A 431 40.46 -1.93 37.13
CA ASP A 431 40.73 -1.82 38.55
C ASP A 431 41.36 -0.47 38.99
N GLN A 432 41.90 0.28 38.03
CA GLN A 432 42.43 1.62 38.23
C GLN A 432 41.38 2.74 38.04
N LEU A 433 40.20 2.38 37.57
CA LEU A 433 39.08 3.30 37.44
C LEU A 433 38.50 3.67 38.79
N GLN A 434 38.17 4.97 38.98
CA GLN A 434 37.47 5.42 40.17
C GLN A 434 36.01 4.93 40.18
N GLU A 435 35.40 4.93 41.34
CA GLU A 435 34.02 4.42 41.48
C GLU A 435 33.02 5.17 40.58
N ILE A 436 33.20 6.50 40.42
CA ILE A 436 32.37 7.32 39.53
C ILE A 436 32.61 6.97 38.04
N ASP A 437 33.80 6.56 37.66
CA ASP A 437 34.12 6.09 36.30
C ASP A 437 33.40 4.79 36.00
N ARG A 438 33.42 3.86 36.97
CA ARG A 438 32.67 2.59 36.89
C ARG A 438 31.16 2.81 36.82
N TRP A 439 30.64 3.82 37.56
CA TRP A 439 29.24 4.23 37.45
C TRP A 439 28.91 4.74 36.03
N ALA A 440 29.76 5.57 35.46
CA ALA A 440 29.53 6.09 34.09
C ALA A 440 29.55 4.97 33.04
N LEU A 441 30.44 3.98 33.19
CA LEU A 441 30.45 2.78 32.32
C LEU A 441 29.23 1.89 32.57
N ALA A 442 28.75 1.75 33.82
CA ALA A 442 27.49 1.03 34.08
C ALA A 442 26.28 1.73 33.44
N ALA A 443 26.24 3.06 33.47
CA ALA A 443 25.22 3.84 32.77
C ALA A 443 25.30 3.67 31.22
N LEU A 444 26.52 3.54 30.68
CA LEU A 444 26.74 3.20 29.28
C LEU A 444 26.21 1.79 28.96
N ASP A 445 26.44 0.81 29.83
CA ASP A 445 25.95 -0.55 29.66
C ASP A 445 24.41 -0.58 29.63
N ASP A 446 23.74 0.15 30.50
CA ASP A 446 22.29 0.32 30.48
C ASP A 446 21.81 1.00 29.20
N LEU A 447 22.56 1.96 28.65
CA LEU A 447 22.29 2.55 27.32
C LEU A 447 22.39 1.49 26.22
N MET A 448 23.46 0.67 26.21
CA MET A 448 23.66 -0.38 25.21
C MET A 448 22.54 -1.41 25.25
N VAL A 449 22.10 -1.85 26.43
CA VAL A 449 20.94 -2.75 26.60
C VAL A 449 19.68 -2.14 25.99
N ASN A 450 19.34 -0.90 26.37
CA ASN A 450 18.12 -0.24 25.92
C ASN A 450 18.11 0.05 24.42
N THR A 451 19.22 0.49 23.86
CA THR A 451 19.32 0.80 22.43
C THR A 451 19.35 -0.45 21.58
N SER A 452 20.04 -1.50 22.02
CA SER A 452 20.02 -2.81 21.33
C SER A 452 18.61 -3.39 21.28
N ALA A 453 17.88 -3.35 22.39
CA ALA A 453 16.49 -3.80 22.45
C ALA A 453 15.56 -2.94 21.56
N GLY A 454 15.78 -1.62 21.49
CA GLY A 454 15.03 -0.73 20.61
C GLY A 454 15.28 -1.02 19.13
N TYR A 455 16.53 -1.13 18.74
CA TYR A 455 16.89 -1.45 17.35
C TYR A 455 16.38 -2.83 16.90
N ALA A 456 16.39 -3.83 17.79
CA ALA A 456 15.95 -5.18 17.48
C ALA A 456 14.45 -5.26 17.07
N VAL A 457 13.64 -4.31 17.54
CA VAL A 457 12.19 -4.23 17.25
C VAL A 457 11.83 -2.97 16.45
N TYR A 458 12.81 -2.27 15.92
CA TYR A 458 12.63 -1.03 15.14
C TYR A 458 11.94 0.11 15.94
N ASP A 459 12.02 0.09 17.28
CA ASP A 459 11.54 1.18 18.15
C ASP A 459 12.63 2.26 18.28
N PHE A 460 12.75 3.08 17.25
CA PHE A 460 13.75 4.15 17.20
C PHE A 460 13.47 5.27 18.19
N ASN A 461 12.21 5.47 18.59
CA ASN A 461 11.82 6.43 19.60
C ASN A 461 12.45 6.08 20.96
N LYS A 462 12.43 4.81 21.33
CA LYS A 462 13.12 4.29 22.52
C LYS A 462 14.64 4.55 22.45
N VAL A 463 15.24 4.31 21.29
CA VAL A 463 16.68 4.58 21.07
C VAL A 463 16.98 6.05 21.24
N TYR A 464 16.21 6.94 20.61
CA TYR A 464 16.36 8.39 20.73
C TYR A 464 16.31 8.87 22.19
N HIS A 465 15.28 8.46 22.92
CA HIS A 465 15.11 8.86 24.31
C HIS A 465 16.22 8.32 25.22
N ALA A 466 16.67 7.09 25.02
CA ALA A 466 17.78 6.51 25.77
C ALA A 466 19.07 7.30 25.53
N VAL A 467 19.42 7.60 24.28
CA VAL A 467 20.60 8.39 23.91
C VAL A 467 20.52 9.82 24.47
N TYR A 468 19.37 10.48 24.27
CA TYR A 468 19.18 11.85 24.75
C TYR A 468 19.34 11.94 26.27
N ASN A 469 18.68 11.07 27.04
CA ASN A 469 18.75 11.04 28.49
C ASN A 469 20.17 10.71 28.96
N PHE A 470 20.85 9.76 28.35
CA PHE A 470 22.23 9.46 28.66
C PHE A 470 23.14 10.68 28.46
N CYS A 471 23.06 11.35 27.32
CA CYS A 471 23.89 12.53 27.03
C CYS A 471 23.60 13.70 27.96
N VAL A 472 22.33 13.97 28.27
CA VAL A 472 21.92 15.13 29.04
C VAL A 472 22.02 14.86 30.54
N VAL A 473 21.43 13.79 31.03
CA VAL A 473 21.29 13.53 32.47
C VAL A 473 22.55 12.87 33.02
N ALA A 474 22.94 11.71 32.46
CA ALA A 474 24.07 10.97 33.00
C ALA A 474 25.42 11.66 32.72
N MET A 475 25.62 12.12 31.47
CA MET A 475 26.89 12.70 31.06
C MET A 475 26.97 14.18 31.40
N SER A 476 26.24 15.06 30.70
CA SER A 476 26.43 16.51 30.81
C SER A 476 26.11 17.08 32.18
N ASN A 477 25.01 16.64 32.81
CA ASN A 477 24.57 17.15 34.09
C ASN A 477 25.28 16.50 35.30
N PHE A 478 26.00 15.42 35.09
CA PHE A 478 26.64 14.72 36.20
C PHE A 478 28.09 14.34 35.89
N TYR A 479 28.36 13.25 35.15
CA TYR A 479 29.71 12.70 35.03
C TYR A 479 30.74 13.70 34.49
N LEU A 480 30.44 14.36 33.38
CA LEU A 480 31.35 15.32 32.75
C LEU A 480 31.54 16.59 33.59
N ASP A 481 30.56 16.97 34.40
CA ASP A 481 30.66 18.11 35.30
C ASP A 481 31.56 17.79 36.48
N VAL A 482 31.34 16.67 37.14
CA VAL A 482 32.13 16.25 38.32
C VAL A 482 33.59 15.94 37.99
N THR A 483 33.87 15.47 36.78
CA THR A 483 35.23 15.08 36.36
C THR A 483 36.12 16.27 35.92
N LYS A 484 35.60 17.50 35.86
CA LYS A 484 36.35 18.69 35.38
C LYS A 484 37.63 18.93 36.15
N ASP A 485 37.60 18.83 37.48
CA ASP A 485 38.80 19.04 38.29
C ASP A 485 39.89 18.02 37.97
N ARG A 486 39.51 16.76 37.76
CA ARG A 486 40.46 15.71 37.37
C ARG A 486 41.04 15.94 35.96
N LEU A 487 40.27 16.51 35.07
CA LEU A 487 40.69 16.76 33.67
C LEU A 487 41.58 18.00 33.55
N TYR A 488 41.29 19.06 34.33
CA TYR A 488 41.96 20.36 34.17
C TYR A 488 43.00 20.66 35.23
N CYS A 489 42.85 20.11 36.42
CA CYS A 489 43.73 20.46 37.57
C CYS A 489 44.77 19.37 37.87
N THR A 490 44.73 18.20 37.22
CA THR A 490 45.67 17.09 37.45
C THR A 490 46.24 16.51 36.16
N ASN A 491 47.47 15.99 36.22
CA ASN A 491 48.14 15.31 35.09
C ASN A 491 48.43 13.82 35.38
N GLY A 492 47.91 13.27 36.47
CA GLY A 492 48.22 11.92 36.95
C GLY A 492 47.22 10.83 36.49
N ALA A 493 47.30 9.70 37.19
CA ALA A 493 46.46 8.52 36.95
C ALA A 493 44.95 8.81 36.98
N GLY A 494 44.51 9.78 37.82
CA GLY A 494 43.10 10.17 37.86
C GLY A 494 42.59 10.82 36.59
N ARG A 495 43.42 11.62 35.89
CA ARG A 495 43.06 12.16 34.57
C ARG A 495 42.98 11.06 33.50
N LYS A 496 43.98 10.16 33.46
CA LYS A 496 44.00 9.03 32.51
C LYS A 496 42.82 8.10 32.71
N ALA A 497 42.40 7.84 33.97
CA ALA A 497 41.21 7.04 34.25
C ALA A 497 39.93 7.72 33.70
N ALA A 498 39.77 9.03 33.90
CA ALA A 498 38.65 9.78 33.34
C ALA A 498 38.69 9.78 31.80
N GLN A 499 39.86 10.01 31.18
CA GLN A 499 40.01 9.96 29.72
C GLN A 499 39.73 8.56 29.14
N THR A 500 40.20 7.50 29.80
CA THR A 500 39.88 6.11 29.39
C THR A 500 38.36 5.85 29.39
N THR A 501 37.68 6.28 30.45
CA THR A 501 36.23 6.17 30.58
C THR A 501 35.49 6.95 29.48
N MET A 502 35.90 8.21 29.27
CA MET A 502 35.34 9.06 28.20
C MET A 502 35.56 8.49 26.82
N TYR A 503 36.74 7.93 26.56
CA TYR A 503 37.04 7.26 25.28
C TYR A 503 36.14 6.06 25.03
N LYS A 504 35.99 5.16 26.04
CA LYS A 504 35.09 4.01 25.97
C LYS A 504 33.63 4.45 25.72
N ILE A 505 33.18 5.49 26.43
CA ILE A 505 31.84 6.07 26.23
C ILE A 505 31.66 6.62 24.81
N LEU A 506 32.63 7.38 24.32
CA LEU A 506 32.54 8.03 23.01
C LEU A 506 32.49 6.98 21.87
N VAL A 507 33.35 5.97 21.92
CA VAL A 507 33.37 4.88 20.92
C VAL A 507 32.02 4.16 20.87
N ALA A 508 31.47 3.80 22.03
CA ALA A 508 30.19 3.10 22.09
C ALA A 508 29.01 4.00 21.66
N LEU A 509 28.96 5.23 22.18
CA LEU A 509 27.91 6.20 21.84
C LEU A 509 27.89 6.50 20.34
N ASP A 510 29.03 6.71 19.73
CA ASP A 510 29.15 7.03 18.32
C ASP A 510 28.64 5.88 17.45
N LYS A 511 29.01 4.63 17.74
CA LYS A 511 28.46 3.45 17.10
C LYS A 511 26.95 3.30 17.27
N ILE A 512 26.42 3.62 18.45
CA ILE A 512 24.97 3.56 18.75
C ILE A 512 24.20 4.57 17.92
N ILE A 513 24.70 5.80 17.77
CA ILE A 513 23.98 6.86 17.05
C ILE A 513 24.20 6.84 15.54
N ALA A 514 25.21 6.13 15.04
CA ALA A 514 25.59 6.08 13.63
C ALA A 514 24.42 5.69 12.67
N PRO A 515 23.52 4.75 12.99
CA PRO A 515 22.39 4.44 12.14
C PRO A 515 21.39 5.59 11.97
N ILE A 516 21.34 6.52 12.93
CA ILE A 516 20.41 7.67 12.92
C ILE A 516 21.13 8.93 12.47
N LEU A 517 22.21 9.31 13.15
CA LEU A 517 22.99 10.53 12.92
C LEU A 517 24.26 10.23 12.10
N CYS A 518 24.08 9.65 10.90
CA CYS A 518 25.19 9.06 10.15
C CYS A 518 26.28 10.06 9.73
N PHE A 519 25.93 11.31 9.45
CA PHE A 519 26.92 12.35 9.10
C PHE A 519 27.65 12.86 10.33
N THR A 520 26.92 13.12 11.42
CA THR A 520 27.50 13.56 12.68
C THR A 520 28.42 12.51 13.28
N SER A 521 28.01 11.26 13.25
CA SER A 521 28.83 10.14 13.74
C SER A 521 30.11 9.99 12.93
N GLN A 522 30.06 10.11 11.61
CA GLN A 522 31.30 10.06 10.82
C GLN A 522 32.23 11.23 11.14
N GLU A 523 31.70 12.44 11.37
CA GLU A 523 32.51 13.58 11.82
C GLU A 523 33.15 13.31 13.19
N ILE A 524 32.40 12.80 14.16
CA ILE A 524 32.94 12.42 15.48
C ILE A 524 34.01 11.34 15.33
N TRP A 525 33.74 10.33 14.51
CA TRP A 525 34.65 9.23 14.23
C TRP A 525 35.97 9.71 13.63
N ASP A 526 35.94 10.65 12.69
CA ASP A 526 37.14 11.17 12.02
C ASP A 526 38.08 11.92 12.98
N PHE A 527 37.51 12.58 14.00
CA PHE A 527 38.27 13.32 15.02
C PHE A 527 38.64 12.50 16.27
N MET A 528 38.11 11.29 16.39
CA MET A 528 38.35 10.41 17.54
C MET A 528 39.74 9.76 17.45
N PRO A 529 40.52 9.68 18.58
CA PRO A 529 41.71 8.84 18.60
C PRO A 529 41.40 7.39 18.22
N LYS A 530 42.25 6.78 17.39
CA LYS A 530 42.02 5.43 16.84
C LYS A 530 42.89 4.38 17.51
N THR A 531 42.31 3.20 17.70
CA THR A 531 43.07 1.97 18.00
C THR A 531 43.32 1.19 16.71
N GLU A 532 44.33 0.32 16.74
CA GLU A 532 44.61 -0.59 15.65
C GLU A 532 43.38 -1.49 15.35
N GLY A 533 43.05 -1.64 14.07
CA GLY A 533 41.92 -2.48 13.62
C GLY A 533 40.57 -1.75 13.50
N MET A 534 40.45 -0.49 13.92
CA MET A 534 39.24 0.30 13.70
C MET A 534 39.05 0.60 12.20
N ASN A 535 37.81 0.47 11.73
CA ASN A 535 37.46 0.79 10.34
C ASN A 535 37.59 2.31 10.05
N LYS A 536 37.79 2.64 8.78
CA LYS A 536 37.79 4.04 8.33
C LYS A 536 36.44 4.72 8.57
N TYR A 537 35.34 3.99 8.38
CA TYR A 537 33.99 4.51 8.51
C TYR A 537 33.28 3.85 9.69
N VAL A 538 32.63 4.64 10.54
CA VAL A 538 31.90 4.16 11.71
C VAL A 538 30.79 3.17 11.36
N VAL A 539 30.16 3.33 10.20
CA VAL A 539 29.07 2.43 9.74
C VAL A 539 29.52 1.01 9.45
N PHE A 540 30.82 0.76 9.35
CA PHE A 540 31.38 -0.60 9.22
C PHE A 540 31.79 -1.23 10.55
N GLU A 541 31.62 -0.49 11.64
CA GLU A 541 31.86 -1.01 12.98
C GLU A 541 30.65 -1.82 13.47
N GLU A 542 30.91 -2.86 14.25
CA GLU A 542 29.87 -3.59 14.92
C GLU A 542 29.28 -2.77 16.07
N MET A 543 27.96 -2.95 16.31
CA MET A 543 27.30 -2.37 17.49
C MET A 543 27.98 -2.83 18.78
N PRO A 544 28.11 -1.95 19.78
CA PRO A 544 28.71 -2.32 21.05
C PRO A 544 27.84 -3.35 21.77
N LYS A 545 28.49 -4.33 22.37
CA LYS A 545 27.81 -5.42 23.08
C LYS A 545 27.51 -5.00 24.51
N ALA A 546 26.26 -5.14 24.94
CA ALA A 546 25.85 -4.96 26.33
C ALA A 546 26.45 -6.04 27.25
N GLY A 547 26.55 -5.74 28.51
CA GLY A 547 27.10 -6.66 29.55
C GLY A 547 28.59 -6.52 29.79
N GLN A 548 29.30 -5.63 29.08
CA GLN A 548 30.73 -5.40 29.26
C GLN A 548 31.04 -4.63 30.54
N TYR A 549 30.14 -3.76 30.97
CA TYR A 549 30.29 -2.88 32.14
C TYR A 549 29.11 -3.03 33.11
N ALA A 550 28.45 -4.18 33.11
CA ALA A 550 27.31 -4.46 33.96
C ALA A 550 27.70 -4.32 35.43
N ALA A 551 26.93 -3.54 36.18
CA ALA A 551 27.08 -3.39 37.62
C ALA A 551 25.97 -4.15 38.36
N ASP A 552 26.28 -4.61 39.59
CA ASP A 552 25.27 -5.26 40.40
C ASP A 552 24.21 -4.25 40.91
N GLU A 553 23.07 -4.76 41.36
CA GLU A 553 21.95 -3.94 41.81
C GLU A 553 22.28 -3.12 43.07
N ALA A 554 23.16 -3.59 43.93
CA ALA A 554 23.58 -2.84 45.11
C ALA A 554 24.39 -1.60 44.74
N PHE A 555 25.30 -1.72 43.77
CA PHE A 555 26.06 -0.60 43.24
C PHE A 555 25.14 0.43 42.54
N LYS A 556 24.20 -0.03 41.73
CA LYS A 556 23.22 0.85 41.05
C LYS A 556 22.33 1.58 42.06
N ALA A 557 21.82 0.88 43.06
CA ALA A 557 21.01 1.48 44.15
C ALA A 557 21.78 2.52 44.97
N LYS A 558 23.04 2.25 45.32
CA LYS A 558 23.92 3.21 45.98
C LYS A 558 24.05 4.51 45.21
N TRP A 559 24.35 4.42 43.91
CA TRP A 559 24.54 5.60 43.09
C TRP A 559 23.23 6.34 42.80
N ALA A 560 22.10 5.63 42.68
CA ALA A 560 20.79 6.26 42.60
C ALA A 560 20.46 7.12 43.83
N GLN A 561 20.78 6.63 45.05
CA GLN A 561 20.63 7.40 46.29
C GLN A 561 21.55 8.63 46.32
N LEU A 562 22.83 8.49 45.94
CA LEU A 562 23.78 9.60 45.90
C LEU A 562 23.33 10.71 44.95
N ILE A 563 22.83 10.34 43.76
CA ILE A 563 22.33 11.29 42.78
C ILE A 563 21.06 11.97 43.28
N ALA A 564 20.12 11.25 43.89
CA ALA A 564 18.92 11.82 44.50
C ALA A 564 19.25 12.85 45.61
N VAL A 565 20.18 12.54 46.51
CA VAL A 565 20.65 13.49 47.52
C VAL A 565 21.28 14.73 46.90
N ARG A 566 22.14 14.55 45.88
CA ARG A 566 22.73 15.67 45.14
C ARG A 566 21.67 16.59 44.53
N ASP A 567 20.65 16.02 43.93
CA ASP A 567 19.59 16.78 43.26
C ASP A 567 18.74 17.58 44.26
N GLU A 568 18.47 17.04 45.45
CA GLU A 568 17.83 17.80 46.55
C GLU A 568 18.73 18.92 47.09
N VAL A 569 20.04 18.69 47.21
CA VAL A 569 20.99 19.73 47.58
C VAL A 569 21.05 20.85 46.55
N LYS A 570 21.12 20.52 45.26
CA LYS A 570 21.08 21.52 44.18
C LYS A 570 19.80 22.36 44.22
N LYS A 571 18.66 21.71 44.41
CA LYS A 571 17.36 22.38 44.51
C LYS A 571 17.31 23.34 45.73
N ALA A 572 17.88 22.93 46.87
CA ALA A 572 17.97 23.79 48.03
C ALA A 572 18.90 24.99 47.81
N LEU A 573 20.03 24.79 47.08
CA LEU A 573 20.97 25.87 46.74
C LEU A 573 20.38 26.88 45.75
N GLU A 574 19.52 26.43 44.82
CA GLU A 574 18.82 27.31 43.87
C GLU A 574 17.73 28.16 44.56
N GLN A 575 17.23 27.74 45.73
CA GLN A 575 16.21 28.46 46.50
C GLN A 575 16.84 29.43 47.53
N ALA A 576 18.11 29.28 47.86
CA ALA A 576 18.87 30.13 48.78
C ALA A 576 19.51 31.31 48.04
#